data_31201225803d1ff69df7d63fccea3193
#
_entry.id   31201225803d1ff69df7d63fccea3193
#
_cell.length_a   1.000
_cell.length_b   1.000
_cell.length_c   1.000
_cell.angle_alpha   90.00
_cell.angle_beta   90.00
_cell.angle_gamma   90.00
#
_symmetry.space_group_name_H-M   'P 1'
#
loop_
_entity.id
_entity.type
_entity.pdbx_description
1 polymer ?
#
loop_
_entity_poly.entity_id
_entity_poly.type
_entity_poly.pdbx_seq_one_letter_code
_entity_poly.pdbx_strand_id
1 'polypeptide(L)'
;YELTMANGFKEKLGEEEGVFDIFFRKMPDDGSFVVLAGLEQAVEELKNFHFEKEDIDYLKGLNLFSDDFIEYLADFKFSCRVWAVPEGTPIFPREPVMTIQGPLIQAQLFETLLLSIINHETLIATKARRITAAAKGRGVMEFGARRAQGPSSATYGARAAVIGGASSTSNLLAAKKFGIPAAGTMAHSWIEAFDSEYDAFRAWADIYPDNCSLLADTYDVLESGVPNAIKIFNELKAEGHDNFGIRIDSGDVTKRSEERR
;
A
#
# COMPACT_ATOMS: atom_id res chain seq x y z
N TYR A 1 -9.19 -23.27 -9.77
CA TYR A 1 -10.51 -23.85 -9.44
C TYR A 1 -11.67 -22.96 -9.88
N GLU A 2 -11.54 -21.65 -9.86
CA GLU A 2 -12.62 -20.70 -10.21
C GLU A 2 -13.14 -20.93 -11.63
N LEU A 3 -12.25 -21.01 -12.64
CA LEU A 3 -12.62 -21.28 -14.03
C LEU A 3 -13.18 -22.69 -14.22
N THR A 4 -12.60 -23.71 -13.57
CA THR A 4 -13.12 -25.08 -13.70
C THR A 4 -14.49 -25.25 -13.07
N MET A 5 -14.73 -24.61 -11.92
CA MET A 5 -16.06 -24.56 -11.31
C MET A 5 -17.06 -23.76 -12.17
N ALA A 6 -16.63 -22.60 -12.70
CA ALA A 6 -17.48 -21.76 -13.56
C ALA A 6 -17.94 -22.52 -14.82
N ASN A 7 -17.04 -23.28 -15.47
CA ASN A 7 -17.41 -24.19 -16.57
C ASN A 7 -18.45 -25.23 -16.13
N GLY A 8 -18.22 -25.88 -14.97
CA GLY A 8 -19.16 -26.84 -14.40
C GLY A 8 -20.53 -26.22 -14.07
N PHE A 9 -20.56 -25.01 -13.52
CA PHE A 9 -21.80 -24.29 -13.24
C PHE A 9 -22.55 -23.96 -14.53
N LYS A 10 -21.87 -23.48 -15.58
CA LYS A 10 -22.49 -23.21 -16.85
C LYS A 10 -23.18 -24.45 -17.43
N GLU A 11 -22.51 -25.60 -17.40
CA GLU A 11 -23.04 -26.84 -17.96
C GLU A 11 -24.18 -27.48 -17.14
N LYS A 12 -24.17 -27.30 -15.82
CA LYS A 12 -25.07 -28.05 -14.91
C LYS A 12 -26.14 -27.19 -14.24
N LEU A 13 -25.86 -25.91 -13.99
CA LEU A 13 -26.75 -25.02 -13.24
C LEU A 13 -27.28 -23.85 -14.08
N GLY A 14 -26.67 -23.55 -15.22
CA GLY A 14 -27.12 -22.48 -16.12
C GLY A 14 -27.06 -21.09 -15.49
N GLU A 15 -28.21 -20.42 -15.42
CA GLU A 15 -28.35 -19.02 -14.96
C GLU A 15 -28.67 -18.92 -13.45
N GLU A 16 -28.38 -19.94 -12.67
CA GLU A 16 -28.59 -19.91 -11.21
C GLU A 16 -27.86 -18.73 -10.56
N GLU A 17 -28.53 -18.04 -9.63
CA GLU A 17 -27.97 -16.94 -8.87
C GLU A 17 -27.31 -17.43 -7.57
N GLY A 18 -26.23 -16.77 -7.19
CA GLY A 18 -25.52 -17.00 -5.93
C GLY A 18 -25.27 -15.70 -5.17
N VAL A 19 -25.02 -15.84 -3.88
CA VAL A 19 -24.60 -14.75 -3.00
C VAL A 19 -23.34 -15.17 -2.28
N PHE A 20 -22.30 -14.33 -2.35
CA PHE A 20 -21.01 -14.56 -1.69
C PHE A 20 -20.64 -13.36 -0.81
N ASP A 21 -20.15 -13.66 0.37
CA ASP A 21 -19.68 -12.67 1.34
C ASP A 21 -18.16 -12.77 1.53
N ILE A 22 -17.49 -11.62 1.48
CA ILE A 22 -16.10 -11.50 1.90
C ILE A 22 -16.09 -11.04 3.36
N PHE A 23 -15.29 -11.71 4.20
CA PHE A 23 -15.13 -11.39 5.61
C PHE A 23 -13.78 -11.86 6.15
N PHE A 24 -13.34 -11.29 7.27
CA PHE A 24 -12.13 -11.73 7.97
C PHE A 24 -12.47 -12.79 9.02
N ARG A 25 -11.80 -13.95 8.94
CA ARG A 25 -12.00 -15.06 9.90
C ARG A 25 -11.40 -14.76 11.27
N LYS A 26 -10.20 -14.14 11.27
CA LYS A 26 -9.43 -13.78 12.46
C LYS A 26 -8.79 -12.42 12.25
N MET A 27 -8.62 -11.67 13.31
CA MET A 27 -7.88 -10.41 13.28
C MET A 27 -6.38 -10.67 13.29
N PRO A 28 -5.58 -9.89 12.55
CA PRO A 28 -4.11 -10.00 12.56
C PRO A 28 -3.53 -9.52 13.89
N ASP A 29 -2.38 -10.09 14.28
CA ASP A 29 -1.56 -9.67 15.42
C ASP A 29 -2.36 -9.58 16.74
N ASP A 30 -3.27 -10.53 17.00
CA ASP A 30 -4.17 -10.55 18.18
C ASP A 30 -4.95 -9.25 18.39
N GLY A 31 -5.15 -8.49 17.31
CA GLY A 31 -5.95 -7.26 17.33
C GLY A 31 -7.44 -7.52 17.47
N SER A 32 -8.18 -6.50 17.89
CA SER A 32 -9.64 -6.58 18.05
C SER A 32 -10.41 -6.21 16.78
N PHE A 33 -9.81 -5.49 15.83
CA PHE A 33 -10.42 -5.05 14.57
C PHE A 33 -9.39 -4.89 13.47
N VAL A 34 -9.88 -4.77 12.24
CA VAL A 34 -9.11 -4.30 11.07
C VAL A 34 -9.71 -3.02 10.51
N VAL A 35 -8.93 -2.24 9.78
CA VAL A 35 -9.39 -1.06 9.02
C VAL A 35 -9.54 -1.47 7.57
N LEU A 36 -10.78 -1.47 7.05
CA LEU A 36 -11.06 -1.90 5.70
C LEU A 36 -10.37 -0.99 4.66
N ALA A 37 -9.70 -1.60 3.69
CA ALA A 37 -9.15 -0.93 2.52
C ALA A 37 -9.14 -1.89 1.31
N GLY A 38 -8.98 -1.34 0.09
CA GLY A 38 -8.95 -2.11 -1.15
C GLY A 38 -10.25 -2.08 -1.95
N LEU A 39 -11.30 -1.44 -1.45
CA LEU A 39 -12.59 -1.40 -2.15
C LEU A 39 -12.50 -0.66 -3.49
N GLU A 40 -11.79 0.47 -3.55
CA GLU A 40 -11.63 1.24 -4.79
C GLU A 40 -10.94 0.41 -5.88
N GLN A 41 -9.83 -0.26 -5.55
CA GLN A 41 -9.15 -1.16 -6.46
C GLN A 41 -10.06 -2.32 -6.88
N ALA A 42 -10.73 -2.97 -5.94
CA ALA A 42 -11.62 -4.10 -6.22
C ALA A 42 -12.74 -3.70 -7.20
N VAL A 43 -13.34 -2.54 -7.02
CA VAL A 43 -14.39 -2.02 -7.92
C VAL A 43 -13.82 -1.65 -9.30
N GLU A 44 -12.63 -1.06 -9.38
CA GLU A 44 -11.95 -0.74 -10.62
C GLU A 44 -11.65 -2.01 -11.44
N GLU A 45 -11.12 -3.04 -10.79
CA GLU A 45 -10.84 -4.34 -11.40
C GLU A 45 -12.12 -5.01 -11.92
N LEU A 46 -13.19 -5.08 -11.10
CA LEU A 46 -14.46 -5.67 -11.52
C LEU A 46 -15.10 -4.95 -12.71
N LYS A 47 -15.02 -3.61 -12.77
CA LYS A 47 -15.59 -2.81 -13.85
C LYS A 47 -14.85 -2.95 -15.17
N ASN A 48 -13.54 -3.14 -15.10
CA ASN A 48 -12.66 -3.15 -16.27
C ASN A 48 -12.31 -4.57 -16.72
N PHE A 49 -12.71 -5.58 -15.95
CA PHE A 49 -12.35 -6.96 -16.23
C PHE A 49 -12.98 -7.46 -17.53
N HIS A 50 -12.16 -8.04 -18.36
CA HIS A 50 -12.54 -8.76 -19.57
C HIS A 50 -11.43 -9.76 -19.91
N PHE A 51 -11.74 -10.73 -20.72
CA PHE A 51 -10.76 -11.67 -21.28
C PHE A 51 -10.27 -11.15 -22.62
N GLU A 52 -8.97 -10.96 -22.75
CA GLU A 52 -8.36 -10.64 -24.03
C GLU A 52 -8.36 -11.85 -24.97
N LYS A 53 -8.19 -11.59 -26.26
CA LYS A 53 -8.14 -12.69 -27.24
C LYS A 53 -7.07 -13.72 -26.93
N GLU A 54 -5.92 -13.27 -26.46
CA GLU A 54 -4.79 -14.11 -26.07
C GLU A 54 -5.14 -15.04 -24.90
N ASP A 55 -5.93 -14.54 -23.92
CA ASP A 55 -6.42 -15.34 -22.78
C ASP A 55 -7.35 -16.46 -23.28
N ILE A 56 -8.28 -16.12 -24.18
CA ILE A 56 -9.22 -17.07 -24.77
C ILE A 56 -8.49 -18.13 -25.59
N ASP A 57 -7.51 -17.74 -26.40
CA ASP A 57 -6.70 -18.67 -27.21
C ASP A 57 -5.87 -19.62 -26.30
N TYR A 58 -5.34 -19.08 -25.19
CA TYR A 58 -4.64 -19.90 -24.18
C TYR A 58 -5.57 -20.91 -23.51
N LEU A 59 -6.75 -20.46 -23.05
CA LEU A 59 -7.71 -21.34 -22.37
C LEU A 59 -8.23 -22.46 -23.30
N LYS A 60 -8.46 -22.16 -24.58
CA LYS A 60 -8.77 -23.18 -25.61
C LYS A 60 -7.67 -24.22 -25.73
N GLY A 61 -6.41 -23.79 -25.72
CA GLY A 61 -5.25 -24.67 -25.85
C GLY A 61 -5.09 -25.66 -24.68
N LEU A 62 -5.69 -25.36 -23.51
CA LEU A 62 -5.66 -26.28 -22.35
C LEU A 62 -6.56 -27.52 -22.55
N ASN A 63 -7.55 -27.49 -23.44
CA ASN A 63 -8.53 -28.56 -23.68
C ASN A 63 -9.27 -29.03 -22.42
N LEU A 64 -9.53 -28.09 -21.46
CA LEU A 64 -10.19 -28.36 -20.19
C LEU A 64 -11.62 -27.82 -20.13
N PHE A 65 -11.97 -26.92 -21.03
CA PHE A 65 -13.22 -26.16 -21.01
C PHE A 65 -14.06 -26.48 -22.25
N SER A 66 -15.39 -26.42 -22.10
CA SER A 66 -16.30 -26.57 -23.21
C SER A 66 -16.26 -25.36 -24.16
N ASP A 67 -16.58 -25.57 -25.45
CA ASP A 67 -16.62 -24.49 -26.41
C ASP A 67 -17.64 -23.40 -26.02
N ASP A 68 -18.81 -23.79 -25.52
CA ASP A 68 -19.85 -22.87 -25.00
C ASP A 68 -19.34 -21.99 -23.83
N PHE A 69 -18.49 -22.55 -22.95
CA PHE A 69 -17.91 -21.77 -21.87
C PHE A 69 -16.85 -20.80 -22.37
N ILE A 70 -16.02 -21.21 -23.32
CA ILE A 70 -15.04 -20.34 -23.95
C ILE A 70 -15.71 -19.16 -24.68
N GLU A 71 -16.83 -19.39 -25.40
CA GLU A 71 -17.61 -18.32 -26.00
C GLU A 71 -18.19 -17.37 -24.94
N TYR A 72 -18.71 -17.91 -23.83
CA TYR A 72 -19.19 -17.11 -22.72
C TYR A 72 -18.09 -16.21 -22.13
N LEU A 73 -16.86 -16.71 -21.98
CA LEU A 73 -15.73 -15.91 -21.49
C LEU A 73 -15.30 -14.82 -22.49
N ALA A 74 -15.36 -15.10 -23.79
CA ALA A 74 -15.01 -14.12 -24.83
C ALA A 74 -15.95 -12.89 -24.82
N ASP A 75 -17.22 -13.09 -24.46
CA ASP A 75 -18.23 -12.02 -24.34
C ASP A 75 -18.47 -11.58 -22.90
N PHE A 76 -17.59 -11.96 -21.96
CA PHE A 76 -17.78 -11.77 -20.54
C PHE A 76 -17.96 -10.30 -20.16
N LYS A 77 -19.01 -10.02 -19.39
CA LYS A 77 -19.27 -8.73 -18.74
C LYS A 77 -19.76 -8.96 -17.33
N PHE A 78 -19.07 -8.36 -16.37
CA PHE A 78 -19.48 -8.44 -14.99
C PHE A 78 -20.85 -7.77 -14.77
N SER A 79 -21.82 -8.52 -14.26
CA SER A 79 -23.20 -8.06 -14.08
C SER A 79 -23.74 -8.23 -12.66
N CYS A 80 -22.93 -8.76 -11.73
CA CYS A 80 -23.35 -8.92 -10.33
C CYS A 80 -23.57 -7.58 -9.64
N ARG A 81 -24.47 -7.57 -8.67
CA ARG A 81 -24.62 -6.48 -7.70
C ARG A 81 -23.59 -6.63 -6.59
N VAL A 82 -23.00 -5.53 -6.19
CA VAL A 82 -21.99 -5.49 -5.13
C VAL A 82 -22.40 -4.48 -4.08
N TRP A 83 -22.44 -4.91 -2.83
CA TRP A 83 -22.55 -4.05 -1.65
C TRP A 83 -21.27 -4.17 -0.86
N ALA A 84 -20.75 -3.06 -0.36
CA ALA A 84 -19.54 -3.07 0.43
C ALA A 84 -19.56 -2.00 1.51
N VAL A 85 -18.85 -2.27 2.60
CA VAL A 85 -18.60 -1.31 3.66
C VAL A 85 -17.58 -0.27 3.16
N PRO A 86 -17.75 1.03 3.46
CA PRO A 86 -16.79 2.07 3.08
C PRO A 86 -15.39 1.82 3.63
N GLU A 87 -14.36 2.17 2.86
CA GLU A 87 -12.97 2.11 3.32
C GLU A 87 -12.75 3.00 4.55
N GLY A 88 -11.79 2.64 5.38
CA GLY A 88 -11.51 3.32 6.65
C GLY A 88 -12.38 2.86 7.82
N THR A 89 -13.43 2.05 7.56
CA THR A 89 -14.31 1.52 8.60
C THR A 89 -13.62 0.43 9.42
N PRO A 90 -13.68 0.48 10.76
CA PRO A 90 -13.28 -0.65 11.61
C PRO A 90 -14.22 -1.85 11.41
N ILE A 91 -13.64 -3.02 11.15
CA ILE A 91 -14.35 -4.27 10.90
C ILE A 91 -13.94 -5.31 11.95
N PHE A 92 -14.92 -6.10 12.38
CA PHE A 92 -14.73 -7.18 13.35
C PHE A 92 -14.79 -8.57 12.70
N PRO A 93 -14.36 -9.65 13.41
CA PRO A 93 -14.35 -10.99 12.84
C PRO A 93 -15.71 -11.44 12.35
N ARG A 94 -15.77 -12.04 11.15
CA ARG A 94 -16.95 -12.63 10.52
C ARG A 94 -18.07 -11.65 10.13
N GLU A 95 -17.80 -10.35 10.17
CA GLU A 95 -18.70 -9.35 9.58
C GLU A 95 -18.47 -9.29 8.06
N PRO A 96 -19.52 -9.39 7.23
CA PRO A 96 -19.38 -9.19 5.78
C PRO A 96 -18.88 -7.79 5.47
N VAL A 97 -17.79 -7.70 4.71
CA VAL A 97 -17.23 -6.42 4.24
C VAL A 97 -17.62 -6.11 2.80
N MET A 98 -17.91 -7.15 2.04
CA MET A 98 -18.41 -7.06 0.67
C MET A 98 -19.33 -8.25 0.41
N THR A 99 -20.51 -7.99 -0.18
CA THR A 99 -21.46 -9.00 -0.65
C THR A 99 -21.62 -8.88 -2.14
N ILE A 100 -21.52 -10.00 -2.85
CA ILE A 100 -21.66 -10.10 -4.30
C ILE A 100 -22.84 -11.00 -4.61
N GLN A 101 -23.81 -10.50 -5.38
CA GLN A 101 -25.01 -11.27 -5.78
C GLN A 101 -25.19 -11.20 -7.30
N GLY A 102 -25.40 -12.34 -7.93
CA GLY A 102 -25.69 -12.45 -9.35
C GLY A 102 -25.49 -13.86 -9.87
N PRO A 103 -25.31 -14.04 -11.19
CA PRO A 103 -25.05 -15.35 -11.76
C PRO A 103 -23.93 -16.07 -11.02
N LEU A 104 -24.20 -17.29 -10.56
CA LEU A 104 -23.27 -18.08 -9.74
C LEU A 104 -21.87 -18.18 -10.37
N ILE A 105 -21.81 -18.33 -11.69
CA ILE A 105 -20.59 -18.33 -12.49
C ILE A 105 -19.77 -17.08 -12.22
N GLN A 106 -20.38 -15.90 -12.28
CA GLN A 106 -19.71 -14.62 -12.11
C GLN A 106 -19.38 -14.33 -10.67
N ALA A 107 -20.32 -14.58 -9.77
CA ALA A 107 -20.17 -14.24 -8.34
C ALA A 107 -18.99 -14.97 -7.69
N GLN A 108 -18.67 -16.21 -8.12
CA GLN A 108 -17.53 -16.95 -7.58
C GLN A 108 -16.21 -16.73 -8.35
N LEU A 109 -16.27 -16.27 -9.60
CA LEU A 109 -15.09 -16.18 -10.48
C LEU A 109 -14.01 -15.21 -9.94
N PHE A 110 -14.41 -14.23 -9.17
CA PHE A 110 -13.52 -13.18 -8.65
C PHE A 110 -13.06 -13.40 -7.20
N GLU A 111 -13.29 -14.57 -6.63
CA GLU A 111 -12.96 -14.87 -5.23
C GLU A 111 -11.49 -14.53 -4.91
N THR A 112 -10.54 -15.13 -5.61
CA THR A 112 -9.11 -14.95 -5.33
C THR A 112 -8.68 -13.49 -5.59
N LEU A 113 -9.14 -12.87 -6.66
CA LEU A 113 -8.81 -11.48 -6.98
C LEU A 113 -9.24 -10.55 -5.84
N LEU A 114 -10.50 -10.62 -5.44
CA LEU A 114 -11.07 -9.74 -4.42
C LEU A 114 -10.48 -10.00 -3.03
N LEU A 115 -10.31 -11.28 -2.67
CA LEU A 115 -9.66 -11.64 -1.41
C LEU A 115 -8.23 -11.14 -1.34
N SER A 116 -7.45 -11.25 -2.42
CA SER A 116 -6.06 -10.79 -2.43
C SER A 116 -5.95 -9.26 -2.27
N ILE A 117 -6.80 -8.49 -2.96
CA ILE A 117 -6.84 -7.04 -2.87
C ILE A 117 -7.25 -6.59 -1.46
N ILE A 118 -8.43 -7.03 -1.01
CA ILE A 118 -9.02 -6.62 0.28
C ILE A 118 -8.11 -7.04 1.44
N ASN A 119 -7.55 -8.26 1.40
CA ASN A 119 -6.65 -8.73 2.44
C ASN A 119 -5.37 -7.89 2.52
N HIS A 120 -4.67 -7.68 1.38
CA HIS A 120 -3.42 -6.93 1.34
C HIS A 120 -3.60 -5.50 1.85
N GLU A 121 -4.52 -4.75 1.26
CA GLU A 121 -4.70 -3.34 1.61
C GLU A 121 -5.24 -3.18 3.05
N THR A 122 -6.16 -4.02 3.49
CA THR A 122 -6.68 -3.99 4.87
C THR A 122 -5.61 -4.28 5.91
N LEU A 123 -4.71 -5.24 5.66
CA LEU A 123 -3.59 -5.52 6.57
C LEU A 123 -2.64 -4.32 6.70
N ILE A 124 -2.33 -3.65 5.59
CA ILE A 124 -1.48 -2.45 5.59
C ILE A 124 -2.18 -1.28 6.29
N ALA A 125 -3.44 -1.00 5.96
CA ALA A 125 -4.22 0.07 6.60
C ALA A 125 -4.34 -0.14 8.11
N THR A 126 -4.58 -1.38 8.54
CA THR A 126 -4.66 -1.75 9.96
C THR A 126 -3.33 -1.53 10.68
N LYS A 127 -2.21 -1.95 10.09
CA LYS A 127 -0.88 -1.71 10.66
C LYS A 127 -0.57 -0.22 10.73
N ALA A 128 -0.83 0.51 9.66
CA ALA A 128 -0.66 1.96 9.63
C ALA A 128 -1.50 2.66 10.71
N ARG A 129 -2.77 2.24 10.90
CA ARG A 129 -3.65 2.79 11.95
C ARG A 129 -3.09 2.59 13.36
N ARG A 130 -2.51 1.43 13.63
CA ARG A 130 -1.87 1.18 14.93
C ARG A 130 -0.66 2.09 15.16
N ILE A 131 0.17 2.27 14.12
CA ILE A 131 1.35 3.15 14.17
C ILE A 131 0.92 4.60 14.35
N THR A 132 -0.05 5.09 13.58
CA THR A 132 -0.53 6.48 13.66
C THR A 132 -1.22 6.77 14.99
N ALA A 133 -1.94 5.81 15.56
CA ALA A 133 -2.48 5.94 16.92
C ALA A 133 -1.38 6.06 17.98
N ALA A 134 -0.33 5.23 17.87
CA ALA A 134 0.84 5.29 18.76
C ALA A 134 1.63 6.60 18.61
N ALA A 135 1.60 7.22 17.43
CA ALA A 135 2.28 8.50 17.17
C ALA A 135 1.63 9.71 17.86
N LYS A 136 0.44 9.55 18.46
CA LYS A 136 -0.24 10.58 19.28
C LYS A 136 -0.32 11.95 18.57
N GLY A 137 -0.78 11.96 17.32
CA GLY A 137 -0.95 13.16 16.50
C GLY A 137 0.30 13.64 15.77
N ARG A 138 1.44 12.98 15.92
CA ARG A 138 2.61 13.26 15.07
C ARG A 138 2.41 12.64 13.70
N GLY A 139 2.97 13.29 12.66
CA GLY A 139 2.94 12.79 11.29
C GLY A 139 3.64 11.44 11.16
N VAL A 140 3.04 10.54 10.38
CA VAL A 140 3.63 9.25 10.00
C VAL A 140 3.74 9.21 8.49
N MET A 141 4.94 8.97 7.97
CA MET A 141 5.23 8.87 6.54
C MET A 141 5.38 7.40 6.16
N GLU A 142 4.79 7.00 5.04
CA GLU A 142 4.93 5.66 4.49
C GLU A 142 6.21 5.56 3.63
N PHE A 143 7.19 4.77 4.06
CA PHE A 143 8.47 4.55 3.37
C PHE A 143 8.76 3.07 3.11
N GLY A 144 7.73 2.24 3.06
CA GLY A 144 7.82 0.78 2.97
C GLY A 144 7.98 0.21 1.56
N ALA A 145 7.93 1.01 0.48
CA ALA A 145 7.86 0.53 -0.90
C ALA A 145 8.90 -0.55 -1.25
N ARG A 146 10.17 -0.39 -0.84
CA ARG A 146 11.25 -1.36 -1.09
C ARG A 146 11.09 -2.70 -0.34
N ARG A 147 10.14 -2.80 0.58
CA ARG A 147 9.85 -4.01 1.38
C ARG A 147 8.54 -4.68 0.98
N ALA A 148 7.83 -4.12 -0.01
CA ALA A 148 6.59 -4.67 -0.51
C ALA A 148 6.83 -5.89 -1.42
N GLN A 149 5.81 -6.68 -1.59
CA GLN A 149 5.82 -7.90 -2.43
C GLN A 149 5.50 -7.55 -3.89
N GLY A 150 6.31 -6.67 -4.47
CA GLY A 150 6.21 -6.22 -5.85
C GLY A 150 5.69 -4.79 -6.00
N PRO A 151 5.87 -4.17 -7.20
CA PRO A 151 5.57 -2.76 -7.43
C PRO A 151 4.09 -2.39 -7.24
N SER A 152 3.17 -3.27 -7.64
CA SER A 152 1.74 -3.06 -7.45
C SER A 152 1.38 -3.03 -5.96
N SER A 153 1.86 -4.01 -5.19
CA SER A 153 1.69 -4.06 -3.73
C SER A 153 2.28 -2.82 -3.03
N ALA A 154 3.42 -2.30 -3.51
CA ALA A 154 3.99 -1.05 -3.00
C ALA A 154 3.08 0.15 -3.24
N THR A 155 2.48 0.22 -4.43
CA THR A 155 1.65 1.36 -4.85
C THR A 155 0.32 1.38 -4.07
N TYR A 156 -0.39 0.27 -4.03
CA TYR A 156 -1.66 0.18 -3.30
C TYR A 156 -1.45 0.11 -1.77
N GLY A 157 -0.33 -0.47 -1.32
CA GLY A 157 0.06 -0.42 0.09
C GLY A 157 0.29 1.00 0.60
N ALA A 158 0.87 1.89 -0.21
CA ALA A 158 1.00 3.31 0.14
C ALA A 158 -0.38 3.99 0.29
N ARG A 159 -1.33 3.71 -0.61
CA ARG A 159 -2.72 4.18 -0.50
C ARG A 159 -3.37 3.67 0.79
N ALA A 160 -3.26 2.38 1.04
CA ALA A 160 -3.82 1.73 2.24
C ALA A 160 -3.23 2.32 3.54
N ALA A 161 -1.93 2.63 3.56
CA ALA A 161 -1.30 3.30 4.71
C ALA A 161 -1.91 4.67 4.99
N VAL A 162 -2.27 5.43 3.94
CA VAL A 162 -2.95 6.74 4.10
C VAL A 162 -4.37 6.56 4.64
N ILE A 163 -5.12 5.54 4.19
CA ILE A 163 -6.42 5.18 4.79
C ILE A 163 -6.23 4.87 6.29
N GLY A 164 -5.13 4.22 6.68
CA GLY A 164 -4.74 3.98 8.07
C GLY A 164 -4.25 5.21 8.83
N GLY A 165 -4.13 6.39 8.17
CA GLY A 165 -3.78 7.66 8.78
C GLY A 165 -2.34 8.14 8.53
N ALA A 166 -1.58 7.51 7.64
CA ALA A 166 -0.30 8.06 7.19
C ALA A 166 -0.50 9.38 6.43
N SER A 167 0.39 10.34 6.61
CA SER A 167 0.27 11.70 6.06
C SER A 167 0.88 11.85 4.66
N SER A 168 1.78 10.95 4.27
CA SER A 168 2.53 11.05 3.01
C SER A 168 3.18 9.71 2.65
N THR A 169 3.71 9.62 1.43
CA THR A 169 4.47 8.45 0.95
C THR A 169 5.73 8.86 0.19
N SER A 170 6.75 8.01 0.21
CA SER A 170 7.91 8.13 -0.67
C SER A 170 7.69 7.52 -2.07
N ASN A 171 6.56 6.85 -2.28
CA ASN A 171 6.21 6.25 -3.58
C ASN A 171 5.57 7.29 -4.49
N LEU A 172 6.35 7.88 -5.40
CA LEU A 172 5.88 8.93 -6.31
C LEU A 172 4.78 8.47 -7.26
N LEU A 173 4.74 7.18 -7.63
CA LEU A 173 3.65 6.64 -8.45
C LEU A 173 2.33 6.63 -7.67
N ALA A 174 2.36 6.20 -6.41
CA ALA A 174 1.20 6.24 -5.53
C ALA A 174 0.76 7.69 -5.25
N ALA A 175 1.73 8.58 -4.97
CA ALA A 175 1.47 10.00 -4.77
C ALA A 175 0.72 10.60 -5.97
N LYS A 176 1.21 10.35 -7.19
CA LYS A 176 0.58 10.81 -8.43
C LYS A 176 -0.79 10.18 -8.66
N LYS A 177 -0.91 8.84 -8.50
CA LYS A 177 -2.14 8.10 -8.83
C LYS A 177 -3.29 8.46 -7.89
N PHE A 178 -3.00 8.62 -6.60
CA PHE A 178 -4.02 8.78 -5.54
C PHE A 178 -4.07 10.17 -4.91
N GLY A 179 -3.29 11.12 -5.41
CA GLY A 179 -3.27 12.48 -4.86
C GLY A 179 -2.69 12.57 -3.44
N ILE A 180 -1.79 11.64 -3.06
CA ILE A 180 -1.17 11.60 -1.74
C ILE A 180 0.04 12.55 -1.71
N PRO A 181 0.28 13.31 -0.63
CA PRO A 181 1.48 14.10 -0.49
C PRO A 181 2.74 13.25 -0.61
N ALA A 182 3.68 13.67 -1.47
CA ALA A 182 4.98 13.03 -1.59
C ALA A 182 5.93 13.56 -0.52
N ALA A 183 6.71 12.67 0.10
CA ALA A 183 7.77 13.02 1.04
C ALA A 183 8.96 12.09 0.87
N GLY A 184 10.14 12.62 1.15
CA GLY A 184 11.37 11.85 1.06
C GLY A 184 12.56 12.65 1.57
N THR A 185 13.66 11.95 1.81
CA THR A 185 14.96 12.53 2.18
C THR A 185 16.07 11.78 1.45
N MET A 186 17.32 12.03 1.82
CA MET A 186 18.47 11.28 1.35
C MET A 186 18.53 9.84 1.91
N ALA A 187 19.35 9.00 1.29
CA ALA A 187 19.78 7.71 1.83
C ALA A 187 21.22 7.79 2.34
N HIS A 188 21.68 6.77 3.10
CA HIS A 188 23.08 6.70 3.59
C HIS A 188 24.11 6.78 2.46
N SER A 189 23.81 6.20 1.29
CA SER A 189 24.68 6.26 0.11
C SER A 189 24.95 7.69 -0.41
N TRP A 190 24.07 8.66 -0.11
CA TRP A 190 24.38 10.07 -0.37
C TRP A 190 25.55 10.55 0.48
N ILE A 191 25.51 10.23 1.78
CA ILE A 191 26.57 10.62 2.73
C ILE A 191 27.90 9.96 2.34
N GLU A 192 27.85 8.66 2.04
CA GLU A 192 29.02 7.85 1.68
C GLU A 192 29.65 8.24 0.34
N ALA A 193 28.97 9.00 -0.51
CA ALA A 193 29.49 9.49 -1.78
C ALA A 193 30.42 10.72 -1.66
N PHE A 194 30.51 11.32 -0.46
CA PHE A 194 31.33 12.50 -0.19
C PHE A 194 32.52 12.16 0.70
N ASP A 195 33.55 12.99 0.66
CA ASP A 195 34.77 12.81 1.46
C ASP A 195 34.53 12.98 2.95
N SER A 196 33.50 13.75 3.34
CA SER A 196 33.06 13.90 4.72
C SER A 196 31.54 14.03 4.84
N GLU A 197 31.02 13.67 6.03
CA GLU A 197 29.60 13.82 6.34
C GLU A 197 29.18 15.30 6.32
N TYR A 198 30.06 16.22 6.75
CA TYR A 198 29.81 17.66 6.67
C TYR A 198 29.64 18.13 5.22
N ASP A 199 30.50 17.70 4.29
CA ASP A 199 30.42 18.07 2.86
C ASP A 199 29.12 17.52 2.24
N ALA A 200 28.73 16.30 2.60
CA ALA A 200 27.46 15.73 2.16
C ALA A 200 26.24 16.53 2.66
N PHE A 201 26.26 16.96 3.92
CA PHE A 201 25.21 17.76 4.51
C PHE A 201 25.15 19.17 3.90
N ARG A 202 26.32 19.81 3.69
CA ARG A 202 26.38 21.13 3.04
C ARG A 202 25.84 21.07 1.61
N ALA A 203 26.27 20.08 0.82
CA ALA A 203 25.77 19.87 -0.53
C ALA A 203 24.25 19.65 -0.59
N TRP A 204 23.69 18.93 0.40
CA TRP A 204 22.25 18.77 0.49
C TRP A 204 21.52 20.06 0.84
N ALA A 205 22.06 20.81 1.80
CA ALA A 205 21.51 22.10 2.22
C ALA A 205 21.52 23.15 1.10
N ASP A 206 22.56 23.14 0.25
CA ASP A 206 22.65 24.03 -0.92
C ASP A 206 21.54 23.76 -1.94
N ILE A 207 21.10 22.49 -2.07
CA ILE A 207 20.06 22.09 -3.03
C ILE A 207 18.66 22.28 -2.42
N TYR A 208 18.50 22.00 -1.13
CA TYR A 208 17.19 21.99 -0.45
C TYR A 208 17.19 22.83 0.84
N PRO A 209 17.50 24.13 0.77
CA PRO A 209 17.65 24.96 1.97
C PRO A 209 16.33 25.10 2.77
N ASP A 210 15.19 25.17 2.08
CA ASP A 210 13.88 25.37 2.69
C ASP A 210 13.19 24.08 3.17
N ASN A 211 13.84 22.91 2.98
CA ASN A 211 13.34 21.62 3.43
C ASN A 211 14.52 20.67 3.70
N CYS A 212 15.44 21.09 4.57
CA CYS A 212 16.68 20.40 4.83
C CYS A 212 16.52 19.36 5.96
N SER A 213 16.32 18.09 5.59
CA SER A 213 16.32 16.96 6.53
C SER A 213 17.59 16.14 6.36
N LEU A 214 18.45 16.14 7.39
CA LEU A 214 19.76 15.51 7.38
C LEU A 214 19.76 14.15 8.06
N LEU A 215 20.29 13.13 7.40
CA LEU A 215 20.37 11.74 7.90
C LEU A 215 21.63 11.58 8.74
N ALA A 216 21.49 11.59 10.06
CA ALA A 216 22.58 11.76 11.02
C ALA A 216 23.17 10.45 11.56
N ASP A 217 22.74 9.29 11.06
CA ASP A 217 23.12 7.98 11.61
C ASP A 217 23.94 7.12 10.63
N THR A 218 24.57 7.75 9.63
CA THR A 218 25.44 7.01 8.68
C THR A 218 26.69 6.48 9.38
N TYR A 219 27.32 7.28 10.23
CA TYR A 219 28.52 6.91 11.00
C TYR A 219 28.20 6.89 12.50
N ASP A 220 28.49 7.95 13.22
CA ASP A 220 28.16 8.10 14.65
C ASP A 220 27.23 9.28 14.86
N VAL A 221 26.06 9.00 15.44
CA VAL A 221 25.00 10.00 15.66
C VAL A 221 25.47 11.13 16.56
N LEU A 222 26.21 10.80 17.65
CA LEU A 222 26.58 11.74 18.71
C LEU A 222 27.89 12.46 18.44
N GLU A 223 28.88 11.76 17.87
CA GLU A 223 30.23 12.29 17.64
C GLU A 223 30.37 12.97 16.28
N SER A 224 29.54 12.63 15.31
CA SER A 224 29.62 13.14 13.93
C SER A 224 28.29 13.72 13.42
N GLY A 225 27.24 12.92 13.27
CA GLY A 225 26.01 13.29 12.57
C GLY A 225 25.34 14.52 13.13
N VAL A 226 25.00 14.53 14.42
CA VAL A 226 24.34 15.67 15.06
C VAL A 226 25.23 16.90 15.14
N PRO A 227 26.52 16.81 15.52
CA PRO A 227 27.43 17.97 15.51
C PRO A 227 27.56 18.63 14.12
N ASN A 228 27.66 17.83 13.05
CA ASN A 228 27.73 18.35 11.68
C ASN A 228 26.38 18.96 11.26
N ALA A 229 25.26 18.33 11.59
CA ALA A 229 23.93 18.88 11.31
C ALA A 229 23.71 20.23 12.00
N ILE A 230 24.12 20.38 13.25
CA ILE A 230 24.03 21.67 13.99
C ILE A 230 24.81 22.77 13.28
N LYS A 231 26.01 22.48 12.75
CA LYS A 231 26.80 23.48 12.00
C LYS A 231 26.01 23.95 10.76
N ILE A 232 25.52 23.01 9.97
CA ILE A 232 24.73 23.31 8.75
C ILE A 232 23.46 24.09 9.09
N PHE A 233 22.74 23.72 10.15
CA PHE A 233 21.51 24.44 10.53
C PHE A 233 21.79 25.88 11.01
N ASN A 234 22.92 26.11 11.66
CA ASN A 234 23.35 27.47 12.03
C ASN A 234 23.68 28.31 10.78
N GLU A 235 24.31 27.72 9.76
CA GLU A 235 24.59 28.35 8.49
C GLU A 235 23.28 28.70 7.77
N LEU A 236 22.38 27.71 7.58
CA LEU A 236 21.05 27.91 6.98
C LEU A 236 20.24 29.00 7.69
N LYS A 237 20.28 29.02 9.03
CA LYS A 237 19.59 30.03 9.82
C LYS A 237 20.18 31.44 9.59
N ALA A 238 21.50 31.55 9.44
CA ALA A 238 22.15 32.81 9.10
C ALA A 238 21.78 33.29 7.66
N GLU A 239 21.51 32.35 6.77
CA GLU A 239 21.04 32.58 5.40
C GLU A 239 19.52 32.90 5.32
N GLY A 240 18.78 32.75 6.44
CA GLY A 240 17.35 33.06 6.53
C GLY A 240 16.40 31.88 6.36
N HIS A 241 16.91 30.66 6.39
CA HIS A 241 16.12 29.44 6.32
C HIS A 241 15.84 28.89 7.71
N ASP A 242 14.64 28.31 7.94
CA ASP A 242 14.20 27.83 9.27
C ASP A 242 13.54 26.44 9.26
N ASN A 243 13.33 25.84 8.08
CA ASN A 243 12.72 24.53 7.94
C ASN A 243 13.76 23.43 7.76
N PHE A 244 14.30 22.95 8.86
CA PHE A 244 15.30 21.88 8.86
C PHE A 244 15.08 20.90 10.01
N GLY A 245 15.61 19.69 9.88
CA GLY A 245 15.49 18.63 10.87
C GLY A 245 16.51 17.52 10.71
N ILE A 246 16.54 16.64 11.70
CA ILE A 246 17.41 15.45 11.72
C ILE A 246 16.55 14.22 11.56
N ARG A 247 17.04 13.27 10.75
CA ARG A 247 16.51 11.93 10.63
C ARG A 247 17.47 10.93 11.26
N ILE A 248 16.93 10.00 12.05
CA ILE A 248 17.63 8.83 12.60
C ILE A 248 16.88 7.60 12.08
N ASP A 249 17.56 6.71 11.39
CA ASP A 249 16.99 5.58 10.63
C ASP A 249 17.42 4.21 11.15
N SER A 250 18.41 4.14 12.03
CA SER A 250 19.02 2.90 12.49
C SER A 250 19.34 2.89 14.00
N GLY A 251 19.67 1.70 14.52
CA GLY A 251 20.02 1.49 15.91
C GLY A 251 18.80 1.56 16.86
N ASP A 252 19.05 1.84 18.13
CA ASP A 252 18.00 2.12 19.10
C ASP A 252 17.47 3.55 18.94
N VAL A 253 16.53 3.71 18.02
CA VAL A 253 15.95 5.02 17.64
C VAL A 253 15.34 5.73 18.85
N THR A 254 14.72 5.01 19.79
CA THR A 254 14.12 5.58 20.99
C THR A 254 15.19 6.19 21.87
N LYS A 255 16.24 5.44 22.17
CA LYS A 255 17.37 5.91 22.97
C LYS A 255 18.05 7.11 22.30
N ARG A 256 18.39 7.01 21.01
CA ARG A 256 19.04 8.08 20.25
C ARG A 256 18.22 9.36 20.20
N SER A 257 16.90 9.25 20.09
CA SER A 257 16.00 10.41 20.13
C SER A 257 16.00 11.10 21.49
N GLU A 258 16.03 10.36 22.60
CA GLU A 258 16.04 10.93 23.95
C GLU A 258 17.41 11.52 24.36
N GLU A 259 18.52 10.97 23.87
CA GLU A 259 19.88 11.49 24.14
C GLU A 259 20.10 12.92 23.59
N ARG A 260 19.19 13.42 22.73
CA ARG A 260 19.28 14.72 22.05
C ARG A 260 18.11 15.67 22.32
N ARG A 261 17.29 15.35 23.30
CA ARG A 261 16.35 16.29 23.88
C ARG A 261 17.05 17.15 24.94
#